data_982daaaccc463e7e56e7aac09823d628
#
_entry.id   982daaaccc463e7e56e7aac09823d628
#
_cell.length_a   1.000
_cell.length_b   1.000
_cell.length_c   1.000
_cell.angle_alpha   90.00
_cell.angle_beta   90.00
_cell.angle_gamma   90.00
#
_symmetry.space_group_name_H-M   'P 1'
#
loop_
_entity.id
_entity.type
_entity.pdbx_description
1 polymer ?
#
loop_
_entity_poly.entity_id
_entity_poly.type
_entity_poly.pdbx_seq_one_letter_code
_entity_poly.pdbx_strand_id
1 'polypeptide(L)'
;MGDVSEQTQDFAIEAWHEDGRWSIASLPDPDDLTHIIDRLKKQQTNGGAVALITIDDEFFLAIRVLGTHVKFFISDITCAIDYEVAAEFLELADLDQPEDDDEPLPAGDLDIFSDLGLHSMELSTLCDDADLFPDEQIEAIANRLGFSEQLTELLES
;
A
#
# COMPACT_ATOMS: atom_id res chain seq x y z
N MET A 1 22.37 0.56 21.62
CA MET A 1 21.78 0.36 21.13
C MET A 1 21.53 0.05 20.01
N GLY A 2 21.46 -0.22 19.62
CA GLY A 2 21.18 -0.64 18.74
C GLY A 2 20.74 -0.55 17.77
N ASP A 3 20.76 -0.76 17.37
CA ASP A 3 20.31 -0.58 16.61
C ASP A 3 19.37 -1.10 15.79
N VAL A 4 18.92 -1.29 16.09
CA VAL A 4 17.68 -1.55 15.41
C VAL A 4 17.42 -0.68 14.24
N SER A 5 18.08 0.37 14.15
CA SER A 5 17.93 1.30 13.05
C SER A 5 18.34 0.72 11.72
N GLU A 6 19.03 -0.40 11.73
CA GLU A 6 19.35 -1.04 10.45
C GLU A 6 18.17 -1.67 9.80
N GLN A 7 17.12 -1.87 10.53
CA GLN A 7 15.97 -2.56 9.97
C GLN A 7 15.14 -1.62 9.17
N THR A 8 14.48 -2.15 8.18
CA THR A 8 13.50 -1.41 7.44
C THR A 8 12.38 -0.99 8.38
N GLN A 9 12.02 0.28 8.33
CA GLN A 9 11.00 0.77 9.23
C GLN A 9 9.65 0.71 8.57
N ASP A 10 8.66 0.28 9.35
CA ASP A 10 7.29 0.32 8.88
C ASP A 10 6.83 1.75 8.77
N PHE A 11 6.03 2.02 7.77
CA PHE A 11 5.42 3.32 7.62
C PHE A 11 4.05 3.19 6.99
N ALA A 12 3.25 4.22 7.18
CA ALA A 12 1.95 4.31 6.54
C ALA A 12 1.77 5.73 6.06
N ILE A 13 1.40 5.89 4.82
CA ILE A 13 1.21 7.20 4.22
C ILE A 13 -0.09 7.26 3.47
N GLU A 14 -0.62 8.47 3.33
CA GLU A 14 -1.68 8.76 2.39
C GLU A 14 -1.13 9.69 1.32
N ALA A 15 -1.58 9.50 0.10
CA ALA A 15 -1.15 10.32 -1.02
C ALA A 15 -2.38 10.70 -1.83
N TRP A 16 -2.40 11.94 -2.32
CA TRP A 16 -3.50 12.38 -3.18
C TRP A 16 -2.94 13.24 -4.29
N HIS A 17 -3.64 13.22 -5.40
CA HIS A 17 -3.18 13.85 -6.63
C HIS A 17 -4.18 14.90 -7.06
N GLU A 18 -3.69 16.13 -7.26
CA GLU A 18 -4.54 17.24 -7.64
C GLU A 18 -3.79 18.13 -8.62
N ASP A 19 -4.38 18.36 -9.78
CA ASP A 19 -3.83 19.28 -10.80
C ASP A 19 -2.39 18.93 -11.18
N GLY A 20 -2.11 17.62 -11.31
CA GLY A 20 -0.79 17.17 -11.70
C GLY A 20 0.22 17.13 -10.59
N ARG A 21 -0.20 17.38 -9.36
CA ARG A 21 0.71 17.40 -8.20
C ARG A 21 0.31 16.36 -7.19
N TRP A 22 1.32 15.72 -6.61
CA TRP A 22 1.12 14.76 -5.53
C TRP A 22 1.40 15.44 -4.20
N SER A 23 0.55 15.15 -3.23
CA SER A 23 0.77 15.51 -1.82
C SER A 23 0.71 14.25 -1.01
N ILE A 24 1.54 14.16 0.04
CA ILE A 24 1.51 12.98 0.90
C ILE A 24 1.59 13.41 2.35
N ALA A 25 1.14 12.53 3.23
CA ALA A 25 1.19 12.76 4.68
C ALA A 25 1.29 11.41 5.37
N SER A 26 1.80 11.42 6.59
CA SER A 26 1.83 10.21 7.41
C SER A 26 0.43 9.86 7.88
N LEU A 27 0.14 8.56 7.92
CA LEU A 27 -1.13 8.07 8.43
C LEU A 27 -0.97 7.67 9.89
N PRO A 28 -1.80 8.20 10.79
CA PRO A 28 -1.85 7.67 12.15
C PRO A 28 -2.63 6.35 12.15
N ASP A 29 -2.37 5.53 13.15
CA ASP A 29 -3.14 4.30 13.38
C ASP A 29 -3.25 3.43 12.12
N PRO A 30 -2.10 2.94 11.59
CA PRO A 30 -2.12 2.19 10.33
C PRO A 30 -2.85 0.85 10.42
N ASP A 31 -3.18 0.40 11.62
CA ASP A 31 -3.94 -0.83 11.78
C ASP A 31 -5.45 -0.61 11.84
N ASP A 32 -5.91 0.64 11.80
CA ASP A 32 -7.34 0.95 11.79
C ASP A 32 -7.78 1.20 10.34
N LEU A 33 -8.07 0.11 9.64
CA LEU A 33 -8.36 0.19 8.21
C LEU A 33 -9.63 0.97 7.89
N THR A 34 -10.65 0.82 8.73
CA THR A 34 -11.90 1.54 8.51
C THR A 34 -11.67 3.05 8.60
N HIS A 35 -10.89 3.48 9.58
CA HIS A 35 -10.56 4.88 9.74
C HIS A 35 -9.76 5.40 8.55
N ILE A 36 -8.82 4.58 8.05
CA ILE A 36 -8.02 4.94 6.89
C ILE A 36 -8.91 5.15 5.67
N ILE A 37 -9.85 4.25 5.45
CA ILE A 37 -10.76 4.37 4.31
C ILE A 37 -11.59 5.66 4.42
N ASP A 38 -12.12 5.95 5.60
CA ASP A 38 -12.88 7.19 5.81
C ASP A 38 -12.03 8.42 5.56
N ARG A 39 -10.79 8.37 6.01
CA ARG A 39 -9.86 9.46 5.83
C ARG A 39 -9.57 9.70 4.35
N LEU A 40 -9.37 8.61 3.59
CA LEU A 40 -9.14 8.72 2.16
C LEU A 40 -10.35 9.30 1.43
N LYS A 41 -11.55 8.94 1.87
CA LYS A 41 -12.76 9.49 1.25
C LYS A 41 -12.86 10.98 1.43
N LYS A 42 -12.39 11.49 2.57
CA LYS A 42 -12.43 12.92 2.83
C LYS A 42 -11.30 13.66 2.14
N GLN A 43 -10.19 12.98 1.90
CA GLN A 43 -8.98 13.61 1.36
C GLN A 43 -8.91 13.57 -0.16
N GLN A 44 -9.73 12.74 -0.79
CA GLN A 44 -9.60 12.52 -2.22
C GLN A 44 -9.88 13.79 -3.00
N THR A 45 -9.12 13.94 -4.08
CA THR A 45 -9.29 14.98 -5.06
C THR A 45 -9.70 14.32 -6.37
N ASN A 46 -9.62 15.05 -7.50
CA ASN A 46 -10.04 14.45 -8.77
C ASN A 46 -9.18 13.26 -9.19
N GLY A 47 -7.98 13.12 -8.63
CA GLY A 47 -7.13 11.95 -8.88
C GLY A 47 -7.29 10.85 -7.85
N GLY A 48 -8.16 11.02 -6.87
CA GLY A 48 -8.36 10.05 -5.81
C GLY A 48 -7.35 10.16 -4.70
N ALA A 49 -7.45 9.27 -3.72
CA ALA A 49 -6.51 9.22 -2.60
C ALA A 49 -6.09 7.78 -2.38
N VAL A 50 -4.84 7.59 -1.95
CA VAL A 50 -4.21 6.29 -1.80
C VAL A 50 -3.61 6.18 -0.42
N ALA A 51 -3.72 5.00 0.20
CA ALA A 51 -2.97 4.66 1.40
C ALA A 51 -2.00 3.54 1.06
N LEU A 52 -0.78 3.67 1.54
CA LEU A 52 0.26 2.64 1.37
C LEU A 52 0.84 2.35 2.75
N ILE A 53 0.80 1.09 3.15
CA ILE A 53 1.12 0.68 4.51
C ILE A 53 2.06 -0.52 4.46
N THR A 54 3.25 -0.40 5.07
CA THR A 54 4.14 -1.55 5.22
C THR A 54 3.94 -2.15 6.60
N ILE A 55 4.05 -3.47 6.70
CA ILE A 55 3.85 -4.17 7.96
C ILE A 55 4.98 -5.17 8.16
N ASP A 56 5.75 -4.94 9.22
CA ASP A 56 6.80 -5.84 9.71
C ASP A 56 7.82 -6.25 8.65
N ASP A 57 7.99 -5.43 7.61
CA ASP A 57 8.93 -5.74 6.54
C ASP A 57 8.57 -7.03 5.81
N GLU A 58 7.30 -7.45 5.93
CA GLU A 58 6.83 -8.69 5.32
C GLU A 58 5.92 -8.45 4.12
N PHE A 59 5.08 -7.43 4.20
CA PHE A 59 4.14 -7.16 3.11
C PHE A 59 3.67 -5.70 3.18
N PHE A 60 2.98 -5.28 2.13
CA PHE A 60 2.34 -3.97 2.16
C PHE A 60 0.88 -4.08 1.73
N LEU A 61 0.10 -3.10 2.18
CA LEU A 61 -1.29 -2.95 1.80
C LEU A 61 -1.45 -1.65 1.03
N ALA A 62 -2.30 -1.65 0.00
CA ALA A 62 -2.65 -0.46 -0.74
C ALA A 62 -4.16 -0.33 -0.81
N ILE A 63 -4.66 0.86 -0.53
CA ILE A 63 -6.09 1.16 -0.62
C ILE A 63 -6.21 2.44 -1.44
N ARG A 64 -7.09 2.44 -2.43
CA ARG A 64 -7.31 3.63 -3.24
C ARG A 64 -8.79 3.95 -3.29
N VAL A 65 -9.12 5.21 -3.01
CA VAL A 65 -10.48 5.70 -3.11
C VAL A 65 -10.54 6.69 -4.28
N LEU A 66 -11.45 6.42 -5.21
CA LEU A 66 -11.64 7.29 -6.37
C LEU A 66 -13.15 7.41 -6.57
N GLY A 67 -13.69 8.58 -6.21
CA GLY A 67 -15.13 8.76 -6.23
C GLY A 67 -15.81 7.86 -5.21
N THR A 68 -16.70 7.00 -5.68
CA THR A 68 -17.38 6.03 -4.83
C THR A 68 -16.73 4.66 -4.88
N HIS A 69 -15.65 4.50 -5.64
CA HIS A 69 -14.98 3.21 -5.78
C HIS A 69 -13.81 3.12 -4.82
N VAL A 70 -13.68 1.96 -4.18
CA VAL A 70 -12.56 1.67 -3.31
C VAL A 70 -11.88 0.41 -3.84
N LYS A 71 -10.57 0.51 -4.08
CA LYS A 71 -9.79 -0.62 -4.56
C LYS A 71 -8.79 -1.03 -3.50
N PHE A 72 -8.52 -2.31 -3.44
CA PHE A 72 -7.67 -2.92 -2.41
C PHE A 72 -6.61 -3.79 -3.07
N PHE A 73 -5.39 -3.74 -2.54
CA PHE A 73 -4.32 -4.59 -3.03
C PHE A 73 -3.42 -4.97 -1.86
N ILE A 74 -3.03 -6.24 -1.77
CA ILE A 74 -2.09 -6.74 -0.78
C ILE A 74 -0.96 -7.45 -1.52
N SER A 75 0.27 -7.20 -1.10
CA SER A 75 1.42 -7.76 -1.82
C SER A 75 1.61 -9.26 -1.57
N ASP A 76 1.12 -9.77 -0.44
CA ASP A 76 1.22 -11.19 -0.12
C ASP A 76 0.00 -11.59 0.70
N ILE A 77 -0.93 -12.29 0.03
CA ILE A 77 -2.19 -12.66 0.68
C ILE A 77 -1.98 -13.63 1.83
N THR A 78 -0.91 -14.44 1.80
CA THR A 78 -0.70 -15.44 2.84
C THR A 78 -0.33 -14.81 4.18
N CYS A 79 0.04 -13.54 4.20
CA CYS A 79 0.30 -12.85 5.46
C CYS A 79 -0.94 -12.74 6.33
N ALA A 80 -2.13 -12.89 5.74
CA ALA A 80 -3.37 -12.87 6.53
C ALA A 80 -3.46 -14.05 7.51
N ILE A 81 -2.67 -15.09 7.29
CA ILE A 81 -2.65 -16.22 8.22
C ILE A 81 -2.06 -15.79 9.57
N ASP A 82 -1.05 -14.94 9.55
CA ASP A 82 -0.33 -14.55 10.76
C ASP A 82 -0.66 -13.16 11.26
N TYR A 83 -1.28 -12.30 10.44
CA TYR A 83 -1.51 -10.89 10.78
C TYR A 83 -3.00 -10.58 10.75
N GLU A 84 -3.53 -10.16 11.89
CA GLU A 84 -4.96 -9.83 11.97
C GLU A 84 -5.33 -8.67 11.06
N VAL A 85 -4.43 -7.70 10.92
CA VAL A 85 -4.73 -6.55 10.06
C VAL A 85 -4.86 -6.98 8.61
N ALA A 86 -4.06 -7.95 8.18
CA ALA A 86 -4.18 -8.47 6.83
C ALA A 86 -5.47 -9.25 6.65
N ALA A 87 -5.85 -10.06 7.65
CA ALA A 87 -7.11 -10.79 7.59
C ALA A 87 -8.30 -9.85 7.51
N GLU A 88 -8.28 -8.78 8.30
CA GLU A 88 -9.33 -7.77 8.26
C GLU A 88 -9.35 -7.07 6.89
N PHE A 89 -8.17 -6.80 6.35
CA PHE A 89 -8.04 -6.19 5.03
C PHE A 89 -8.75 -7.03 3.97
N LEU A 90 -8.53 -8.35 4.02
CA LEU A 90 -9.17 -9.24 3.06
C LEU A 90 -10.68 -9.23 3.20
N GLU A 91 -11.19 -9.14 4.42
CA GLU A 91 -12.63 -9.07 4.63
C GLU A 91 -13.20 -7.78 4.04
N LEU A 92 -12.52 -6.67 4.25
CA LEU A 92 -12.97 -5.39 3.69
C LEU A 92 -12.90 -5.40 2.17
N ALA A 93 -11.94 -6.10 1.60
CA ALA A 93 -11.76 -6.18 0.16
C ALA A 93 -12.63 -7.26 -0.49
N ASP A 94 -13.35 -8.03 0.32
CA ASP A 94 -14.19 -9.13 -0.16
C ASP A 94 -13.34 -10.19 -0.87
N LEU A 95 -12.19 -10.49 -0.30
CA LEU A 95 -11.29 -11.51 -0.81
C LEU A 95 -11.30 -12.72 0.12
N ASP A 96 -11.11 -13.90 -0.46
CA ASP A 96 -11.05 -15.14 0.30
C ASP A 96 -9.80 -15.18 1.17
N GLN A 97 -9.94 -15.77 2.37
CA GLN A 97 -8.79 -15.96 3.25
C GLN A 97 -7.89 -17.06 2.70
N PRO A 98 -6.56 -16.93 2.87
CA PRO A 98 -5.66 -17.94 2.37
C PRO A 98 -5.66 -19.19 3.27
N GLU A 99 -5.17 -20.29 2.69
CA GLU A 99 -5.00 -21.53 3.44
C GLU A 99 -3.53 -21.70 3.78
N ASP A 100 -3.26 -22.55 4.77
CA ASP A 100 -1.91 -22.70 5.30
C ASP A 100 -0.89 -23.12 4.25
N ASP A 101 -1.33 -23.83 3.22
CA ASP A 101 -0.41 -24.33 2.21
C ASP A 101 -0.37 -23.45 0.95
N ASP A 102 -1.05 -22.31 0.97
CA ASP A 102 -0.99 -21.40 -0.15
C ASP A 102 0.39 -20.77 -0.26
N GLU A 103 0.81 -20.49 -1.50
CA GLU A 103 2.08 -19.84 -1.74
C GLU A 103 1.94 -18.34 -1.70
N PRO A 104 2.99 -17.61 -1.31
CA PRO A 104 2.93 -16.16 -1.32
C PRO A 104 2.61 -15.62 -2.71
N LEU A 105 1.61 -14.76 -2.78
CA LEU A 105 1.27 -14.09 -4.03
C LEU A 105 0.46 -12.84 -3.76
N PRO A 106 0.53 -11.85 -4.66
CA PRO A 106 -0.28 -10.66 -4.52
C PRO A 106 -1.74 -10.94 -4.84
N ALA A 107 -2.62 -10.14 -4.28
CA ALA A 107 -4.05 -10.31 -4.49
C ALA A 107 -4.75 -8.97 -4.43
N GLY A 108 -5.97 -8.94 -4.98
CA GLY A 108 -6.79 -7.74 -4.98
C GLY A 108 -6.82 -7.13 -6.37
N ASP A 109 -6.92 -5.81 -6.40
CA ASP A 109 -7.07 -5.06 -7.65
C ASP A 109 -5.70 -4.73 -8.22
N LEU A 110 -5.19 -5.60 -9.10
CA LEU A 110 -3.89 -5.36 -9.72
C LEU A 110 -3.90 -4.10 -10.59
N ASP A 111 -5.07 -3.65 -11.02
CA ASP A 111 -5.18 -2.44 -11.81
C ASP A 111 -5.36 -1.18 -10.95
N ILE A 112 -5.09 -1.29 -9.64
CA ILE A 112 -5.32 -0.22 -8.69
C ILE A 112 -4.64 1.10 -9.09
N PHE A 113 -3.51 1.02 -9.78
CA PHE A 113 -2.75 2.21 -10.21
C PHE A 113 -2.64 2.32 -11.73
N SER A 114 -3.40 1.55 -12.49
CA SER A 114 -3.22 1.50 -13.95
C SER A 114 -3.42 2.85 -14.62
N ASP A 115 -4.41 3.61 -14.15
CA ASP A 115 -4.68 4.93 -14.74
C ASP A 115 -3.62 5.96 -14.34
N LEU A 116 -2.77 5.63 -13.38
CA LEU A 116 -1.70 6.52 -12.95
C LEU A 116 -0.34 6.14 -13.54
N GLY A 117 -0.30 5.10 -14.38
CA GLY A 117 0.92 4.75 -15.09
C GLY A 117 1.57 3.45 -14.66
N LEU A 118 1.06 2.79 -13.63
CA LEU A 118 1.61 1.51 -13.17
C LEU A 118 0.63 0.41 -13.54
N HIS A 119 0.93 -0.29 -14.62
CA HIS A 119 0.02 -1.30 -15.15
C HIS A 119 0.04 -2.56 -14.31
N SER A 120 -1.01 -3.37 -14.44
CA SER A 120 -1.18 -4.55 -13.60
C SER A 120 -0.02 -5.53 -13.73
N MET A 121 0.52 -5.72 -14.93
CA MET A 121 1.67 -6.60 -15.11
C MET A 121 2.90 -6.08 -14.38
N GLU A 122 3.10 -4.78 -14.39
CA GLU A 122 4.23 -4.17 -13.70
C GLU A 122 4.10 -4.32 -12.20
N LEU A 123 2.89 -4.14 -11.67
CA LEU A 123 2.67 -4.30 -10.23
C LEU A 123 2.90 -5.74 -9.81
N SER A 124 2.41 -6.68 -10.60
CA SER A 124 2.61 -8.10 -10.32
C SER A 124 4.09 -8.46 -10.32
N THR A 125 4.82 -7.98 -11.32
CA THR A 125 6.26 -8.24 -11.42
C THR A 125 7.00 -7.66 -10.22
N LEU A 126 6.61 -6.46 -9.81
CA LEU A 126 7.22 -5.81 -8.66
C LEU A 126 7.05 -6.65 -7.39
N CYS A 127 5.86 -7.20 -7.20
CA CYS A 127 5.58 -8.00 -6.01
C CYS A 127 6.21 -9.39 -6.07
N ASP A 128 6.55 -9.88 -7.26
CA ASP A 128 7.23 -11.15 -7.43
C ASP A 128 8.73 -11.07 -7.19
N ASP A 129 9.26 -9.86 -7.07
CA ASP A 129 10.71 -9.69 -6.93
C ASP A 129 11.13 -9.99 -5.49
N ALA A 130 11.72 -11.15 -5.29
CA ALA A 130 12.09 -11.61 -3.96
C ALA A 130 13.21 -10.79 -3.33
N ASP A 131 13.88 -9.97 -4.12
CA ASP A 131 14.98 -9.14 -3.62
C ASP A 131 14.49 -7.81 -3.05
N LEU A 132 13.19 -7.49 -3.20
CA LEU A 132 12.64 -6.23 -2.74
C LEU A 132 11.84 -6.43 -1.45
N PHE A 133 12.08 -5.55 -0.48
CA PHE A 133 11.26 -5.48 0.72
C PHE A 133 10.06 -4.59 0.47
N PRO A 134 9.02 -4.65 1.33
CA PRO A 134 7.81 -3.85 1.12
C PRO A 134 8.07 -2.35 0.97
N ASP A 135 8.99 -1.78 1.76
CA ASP A 135 9.29 -0.36 1.64
C ASP A 135 9.91 -0.04 0.28
N GLU A 136 10.75 -0.95 -0.22
CA GLU A 136 11.34 -0.76 -1.54
C GLU A 136 10.30 -0.88 -2.64
N GLN A 137 9.34 -1.79 -2.46
CA GLN A 137 8.26 -1.94 -3.41
C GLN A 137 7.42 -0.67 -3.47
N ILE A 138 7.14 -0.07 -2.31
CA ILE A 138 6.37 1.17 -2.27
C ILE A 138 7.16 2.32 -2.88
N GLU A 139 8.48 2.37 -2.66
CA GLU A 139 9.30 3.38 -3.30
C GLU A 139 9.25 3.27 -4.82
N ALA A 140 9.27 2.04 -5.35
CA ALA A 140 9.14 1.83 -6.78
C ALA A 140 7.78 2.30 -7.29
N ILE A 141 6.73 2.02 -6.53
CA ILE A 141 5.39 2.50 -6.88
C ILE A 141 5.38 4.04 -6.90
N ALA A 142 5.95 4.66 -5.86
CA ALA A 142 5.99 6.12 -5.77
C ALA A 142 6.74 6.72 -6.96
N ASN A 143 7.82 6.08 -7.37
CA ASN A 143 8.61 6.55 -8.51
C ASN A 143 7.79 6.49 -9.80
N ARG A 144 7.04 5.41 -9.99
CA ARG A 144 6.23 5.27 -11.19
C ARG A 144 5.06 6.25 -11.21
N LEU A 145 4.46 6.50 -10.06
CA LEU A 145 3.31 7.39 -9.98
C LEU A 145 3.72 8.86 -9.96
N GLY A 146 4.89 9.16 -9.42
CA GLY A 146 5.43 10.51 -9.49
C GLY A 146 5.54 11.24 -8.15
N PHE A 147 5.55 10.50 -7.02
CA PHE A 147 5.70 11.16 -5.72
C PHE A 147 6.89 10.64 -4.92
N SER A 148 7.91 10.10 -5.60
CA SER A 148 9.06 9.53 -4.89
C SER A 148 9.82 10.60 -4.11
N GLU A 149 9.91 11.83 -4.61
CA GLU A 149 10.60 12.89 -3.89
C GLU A 149 9.87 13.24 -2.60
N GLN A 150 8.55 13.37 -2.68
CA GLN A 150 7.75 13.66 -1.50
C GLN A 150 7.86 12.54 -0.49
N LEU A 151 7.88 11.29 -0.95
CA LEU A 151 8.02 10.15 -0.07
C LEU A 151 9.36 10.17 0.64
N THR A 152 10.45 10.42 -0.09
CA THR A 152 11.77 10.48 0.49
C THR A 152 11.85 11.56 1.56
N GLU A 153 11.31 12.74 1.27
CA GLU A 153 11.30 13.83 2.24
C GLU A 153 10.52 13.47 3.50
N LEU A 154 9.38 12.84 3.32
CA LEU A 154 8.54 12.47 4.46
C LEU A 154 9.25 11.45 5.36
N LEU A 155 9.88 10.45 4.75
CA LEU A 155 10.53 9.39 5.51
C LEU A 155 11.80 9.85 6.20
N GLU A 156 12.42 10.91 5.69
CA GLU A 156 13.64 11.45 6.28
C GLU A 156 13.40 12.50 7.35
N SER A 157 12.18 12.98 7.48
CA SER A 157 11.89 14.04 8.44
C SER A 157 11.66 13.54 9.85
#